data_22e9f9ca60f7c56d85c86fea44b08083
#
_entry.id   22e9f9ca60f7c56d85c86fea44b08083
#
_cell.length_a   1.000
_cell.length_b   1.000
_cell.length_c   1.000
_cell.angle_alpha   90.00
_cell.angle_beta   90.00
_cell.angle_gamma   90.00
#
_symmetry.space_group_name_H-M   'P 1'
#
loop_
_entity.id
_entity.type
_entity.pdbx_description
1 polymer ?
#
loop_
_entity_poly.entity_id
_entity_poly.type
_entity_poly.pdbx_seq_one_letter_code
_entity_poly.pdbx_strand_id
1 'polypeptide(L)'
;VNLNIVLYQPEIPQNTGNIARTCVLTDSKLHLIKPLGFDLDEKHLRRAGLDYWKDLDLEVHESYEAFIEKYGDRKIFLASTHGGEHYDEVKFQEGDFIMFGRESSGVPQEVHEAHENIRIPMIQSSTRSLNLSNTVAIIVYEALRQIGFPNMK
;
A
#
# COMPACT_ATOMS: atom_id res chain seq x y z
N VAL A 1 4.32 15.09 1.71
CA VAL A 1 4.02 13.66 1.57
C VAL A 1 4.49 13.19 0.21
N ASN A 2 5.43 12.25 0.23
CA ASN A 2 5.98 11.75 -1.03
C ASN A 2 4.98 10.85 -1.77
N LEU A 3 4.36 9.92 -1.05
CA LEU A 3 3.40 8.98 -1.64
C LEU A 3 2.24 8.75 -0.69
N ASN A 4 1.14 8.23 -1.23
CA ASN A 4 -0.02 7.79 -0.45
C ASN A 4 -0.16 6.28 -0.62
N ILE A 5 0.04 5.54 0.45
CA ILE A 5 -0.03 4.09 0.46
C ILE A 5 -1.38 3.68 1.03
N VAL A 6 -2.13 2.87 0.29
CA VAL A 6 -3.49 2.49 0.67
C VAL A 6 -3.56 0.98 0.85
N LEU A 7 -4.02 0.54 2.01
CA LEU A 7 -4.23 -0.88 2.28
C LEU A 7 -5.73 -1.17 2.29
N TYR A 8 -6.15 -2.00 1.36
CA TYR A 8 -7.56 -2.40 1.24
C TYR A 8 -7.84 -3.54 2.23
N GLN A 9 -8.57 -3.24 3.30
CA GLN A 9 -9.01 -4.21 4.31
C GLN A 9 -7.87 -5.15 4.76
N PRO A 10 -6.76 -4.60 5.28
CA PRO A 10 -5.62 -5.42 5.66
C PRO A 10 -5.99 -6.38 6.79
N GLU A 11 -5.42 -7.59 6.75
CA GLU A 11 -5.81 -8.69 7.63
C GLU A 11 -4.76 -9.00 8.69
N ILE A 12 -3.49 -8.80 8.37
CA ILE A 12 -2.37 -9.25 9.22
C ILE A 12 -1.69 -8.06 9.88
N PRO A 13 -1.78 -7.93 11.21
CA PRO A 13 -1.26 -6.74 11.90
C PRO A 13 0.24 -6.54 11.75
N GLN A 14 1.03 -7.61 11.69
CA GLN A 14 2.47 -7.49 11.50
C GLN A 14 2.82 -6.83 10.17
N ASN A 15 2.08 -7.15 9.11
CA ASN A 15 2.29 -6.52 7.80
C ASN A 15 1.99 -5.03 7.86
N THR A 16 0.87 -4.66 8.45
CA THR A 16 0.51 -3.25 8.59
C THR A 16 1.52 -2.49 9.43
N GLY A 17 2.03 -3.09 10.49
CA GLY A 17 3.07 -2.49 11.32
C GLY A 17 4.36 -2.24 10.54
N ASN A 18 4.81 -3.22 9.75
CA ASN A 18 5.99 -3.08 8.91
C ASN A 18 5.79 -2.02 7.83
N ILE A 19 4.59 -1.97 7.25
CA ILE A 19 4.25 -0.97 6.24
C ILE A 19 4.23 0.43 6.86
N ALA A 20 3.70 0.56 8.08
CA ALA A 20 3.73 1.83 8.80
C ALA A 20 5.16 2.36 8.95
N ARG A 21 6.08 1.46 9.31
CA ARG A 21 7.50 1.80 9.40
C ARG A 21 8.05 2.33 8.08
N THR A 22 7.77 1.63 7.00
CA THR A 22 8.19 2.08 5.67
C THR A 22 7.62 3.45 5.34
N CYS A 23 6.35 3.69 5.66
CA CYS A 23 5.71 4.99 5.40
C CYS A 23 6.36 6.13 6.16
N VAL A 24 6.67 5.92 7.44
CA VAL A 24 7.35 6.95 8.24
C VAL A 24 8.73 7.29 7.65
N LEU A 25 9.49 6.26 7.28
CA LEU A 25 10.86 6.45 6.79
C LEU A 25 10.92 7.03 5.38
N THR A 26 9.80 7.08 4.67
CA THR A 26 9.75 7.58 3.30
C THR A 26 8.86 8.80 3.14
N ASP A 27 8.43 9.40 4.25
CA ASP A 27 7.50 10.54 4.24
C ASP A 27 6.25 10.22 3.40
N SER A 28 5.70 9.04 3.60
CA SER A 28 4.48 8.59 2.91
C SER A 28 3.32 8.52 3.89
N LYS A 29 2.13 8.86 3.41
CA LYS A 29 0.92 8.76 4.21
C LYS A 29 0.35 7.35 4.07
N LEU A 30 -0.13 6.79 5.18
CA LEU A 30 -0.76 5.48 5.17
C LEU A 30 -2.26 5.62 5.30
N HIS A 31 -3.00 4.99 4.38
CA HIS A 31 -4.45 4.92 4.41
C HIS A 31 -4.87 3.49 4.67
N LEU A 32 -5.77 3.28 5.63
CA LEU A 32 -6.33 1.96 5.90
C LEU A 32 -7.82 1.99 5.59
N ILE A 33 -8.29 1.05 4.78
CA ILE A 33 -9.71 0.92 4.45
C ILE A 33 -10.30 -0.21 5.28
N LYS A 34 -11.30 0.13 6.09
CA LYS A 34 -12.01 -0.86 6.91
C LYS A 34 -12.93 -1.74 6.06
N PRO A 35 -13.27 -2.97 6.53
CA PRO A 35 -12.94 -3.52 7.84
C PRO A 35 -11.50 -4.01 7.91
N LEU A 36 -10.90 -3.90 9.09
CA LEU A 36 -9.56 -4.40 9.37
C LEU A 36 -9.66 -5.76 10.05
N GLY A 37 -8.71 -6.65 9.78
CA GLY A 37 -8.65 -7.95 10.42
C GLY A 37 -8.05 -7.92 11.83
N PHE A 38 -7.88 -6.74 12.39
CA PHE A 38 -7.25 -6.54 13.71
C PHE A 38 -7.67 -5.19 14.27
N ASP A 39 -7.41 -4.96 15.56
CA ASP A 39 -7.61 -3.65 16.18
C ASP A 39 -6.35 -2.80 16.03
N LEU A 40 -6.53 -1.49 15.85
CA LEU A 40 -5.39 -0.57 15.77
C LEU A 40 -4.58 -0.54 17.07
N ASP A 41 -5.18 -0.95 18.19
CA ASP A 41 -4.49 -1.07 19.47
C ASP A 41 -3.86 -2.43 19.68
N GLU A 42 -3.92 -3.30 18.68
CA GLU A 42 -3.42 -4.66 18.82
C GLU A 42 -1.91 -4.67 19.08
N LYS A 43 -1.51 -5.55 20.00
CA LYS A 43 -0.13 -5.67 20.45
C LYS A 43 0.85 -5.98 19.31
N HIS A 44 0.44 -6.85 18.38
CA HIS A 44 1.31 -7.22 17.24
C HIS A 44 1.56 -6.06 16.30
N LEU A 45 0.52 -5.27 16.05
CA LEU A 45 0.62 -4.07 15.22
C LEU A 45 1.60 -3.08 15.85
N ARG A 46 1.39 -2.77 17.12
CA ARG A 46 2.22 -1.81 17.84
C ARG A 46 3.66 -2.28 17.97
N ARG A 47 3.87 -3.58 18.17
CA ARG A 47 5.22 -4.13 18.30
C ARG A 47 6.00 -3.97 17.01
N ALA A 48 5.38 -4.24 15.86
CA ALA A 48 6.04 -4.13 14.55
C ALA A 48 6.37 -2.68 14.20
N GLY A 49 5.51 -1.73 14.60
CA GLY A 49 5.67 -0.32 14.26
C GLY A 49 5.87 0.62 15.44
N LEU A 50 6.22 0.08 16.63
CA LEU A 50 6.17 0.82 17.89
C LEU A 50 6.91 2.15 17.87
N ASP A 51 8.15 2.15 17.41
CA ASP A 51 9.00 3.35 17.43
C ASP A 51 8.60 4.36 16.35
N TYR A 52 7.75 3.97 15.40
CA TYR A 52 7.39 4.79 14.25
C TYR A 52 5.94 5.23 14.29
N TRP A 53 5.10 4.55 15.07
CA TRP A 53 3.65 4.77 15.05
C TRP A 53 3.25 6.20 15.38
N LYS A 54 3.92 6.81 16.33
CA LYS A 54 3.63 8.19 16.76
C LYS A 54 3.93 9.22 15.67
N ASP A 55 4.83 8.89 14.74
CA ASP A 55 5.23 9.79 13.67
C ASP A 55 4.47 9.50 12.37
N LEU A 56 3.60 8.50 12.40
CA LEU A 56 2.88 8.05 11.21
C LEU A 56 1.75 9.00 10.84
N ASP A 57 1.74 9.43 9.59
CA ASP A 57 0.60 10.15 9.01
C ASP A 57 -0.41 9.09 8.56
N LEU A 58 -1.45 8.91 9.35
CA LEU A 58 -2.44 7.84 9.17
C LEU A 58 -3.83 8.39 8.95
N GLU A 59 -4.53 7.85 7.97
CA GLU A 59 -5.95 8.12 7.78
C GLU A 59 -6.69 6.80 7.63
N VAL A 60 -7.75 6.61 8.44
CA VAL A 60 -8.58 5.40 8.40
C VAL A 60 -9.89 5.74 7.74
N HIS A 61 -10.28 4.94 6.76
CA HIS A 61 -11.52 5.12 6.00
C HIS A 61 -12.52 4.05 6.38
N GLU A 62 -13.78 4.45 6.58
CA GLU A 62 -14.83 3.52 7.03
C GLU A 62 -15.16 2.46 5.99
N SER A 63 -14.92 2.75 4.71
CA SER A 63 -15.16 1.83 3.61
C SER A 63 -14.37 2.25 2.40
N TYR A 64 -14.30 1.35 1.40
CA TYR A 64 -13.71 1.68 0.12
C TYR A 64 -14.47 2.84 -0.54
N GLU A 65 -15.80 2.84 -0.43
CA GLU A 65 -16.64 3.88 -1.01
C GLU A 65 -16.33 5.25 -0.37
N ALA A 66 -16.12 5.29 0.93
CA ALA A 66 -15.73 6.52 1.63
C ALA A 66 -14.37 7.02 1.16
N PHE A 67 -13.42 6.09 0.93
CA PHE A 67 -12.10 6.44 0.41
C PHE A 67 -12.22 7.04 -1.00
N ILE A 68 -12.99 6.42 -1.88
CA ILE A 68 -13.18 6.88 -3.25
C ILE A 68 -13.91 8.23 -3.28
N GLU A 69 -14.88 8.44 -2.40
CA GLU A 69 -15.58 9.73 -2.32
C GLU A 69 -14.60 10.85 -2.05
N LYS A 70 -13.60 10.60 -1.22
CA LYS A 70 -12.62 11.62 -0.85
C LYS A 70 -11.48 11.75 -1.85
N TYR A 71 -11.00 10.64 -2.42
CA TYR A 71 -9.77 10.61 -3.22
C TYR A 71 -9.95 10.02 -4.62
N GLY A 72 -11.16 9.67 -5.02
CA GLY A 72 -11.39 8.97 -6.28
C GLY A 72 -11.06 9.77 -7.53
N ASP A 73 -10.86 11.07 -7.41
CA ASP A 73 -10.43 11.93 -8.51
C ASP A 73 -8.91 11.91 -8.72
N ARG A 74 -8.17 11.26 -7.81
CA ARG A 74 -6.72 11.14 -7.92
C ARG A 74 -6.34 9.88 -8.68
N LYS A 75 -5.12 9.89 -9.21
CA LYS A 75 -4.58 8.70 -9.85
C LYS A 75 -4.26 7.66 -8.79
N ILE A 76 -4.80 6.46 -8.95
CA ILE A 76 -4.61 5.36 -8.01
C ILE A 76 -4.09 4.15 -8.78
N PHE A 77 -2.87 3.72 -8.45
CA PHE A 77 -2.35 2.45 -8.93
C PHE A 77 -2.80 1.34 -7.99
N LEU A 78 -3.09 0.18 -8.53
CA LEU A 78 -3.41 -1.01 -7.73
C LEU A 78 -2.35 -2.07 -7.99
N ALA A 79 -1.61 -2.44 -6.94
CA ALA A 79 -0.67 -3.55 -7.04
C ALA A 79 -1.46 -4.86 -7.01
N SER A 80 -1.30 -5.65 -8.07
CA SER A 80 -2.08 -6.87 -8.26
C SER A 80 -1.15 -8.00 -8.71
N THR A 81 -1.53 -9.24 -8.40
CA THR A 81 -0.84 -10.42 -8.94
C THR A 81 -1.40 -10.81 -10.31
N HIS A 82 -2.46 -10.14 -10.76
CA HIS A 82 -3.20 -10.47 -11.98
C HIS A 82 -3.21 -9.29 -12.95
N GLY A 83 -2.46 -9.40 -14.04
CA GLY A 83 -2.47 -8.41 -15.09
C GLY A 83 -1.73 -7.11 -14.76
N GLY A 84 -1.85 -6.15 -15.65
CA GLY A 84 -1.20 -4.86 -15.49
C GLY A 84 0.24 -4.84 -15.97
N GLU A 85 0.80 -3.65 -16.04
CA GLU A 85 2.19 -3.45 -16.40
C GLU A 85 3.10 -3.77 -15.23
N HIS A 86 4.37 -4.06 -15.50
CA HIS A 86 5.36 -4.20 -14.44
C HIS A 86 5.52 -2.87 -13.72
N TYR A 87 5.73 -2.94 -12.40
CA TYR A 87 5.80 -1.77 -11.54
C TYR A 87 6.90 -0.77 -11.93
N ASP A 88 7.94 -1.25 -12.60
CA ASP A 88 9.07 -0.40 -12.99
C ASP A 88 8.86 0.24 -14.37
N GLU A 89 7.79 -0.12 -15.06
CA GLU A 89 7.49 0.42 -16.39
C GLU A 89 6.50 1.58 -16.36
N VAL A 90 5.78 1.76 -15.26
CA VAL A 90 4.84 2.87 -15.13
C VAL A 90 5.56 4.11 -14.59
N LYS A 91 4.97 5.29 -14.79
CA LYS A 91 5.53 6.54 -14.29
C LYS A 91 4.83 6.96 -13.02
N PHE A 92 5.58 7.06 -11.94
CA PHE A 92 5.08 7.57 -10.68
C PHE A 92 5.38 9.06 -10.54
N GLN A 93 4.49 9.76 -9.83
CA GLN A 93 4.66 11.17 -9.51
C GLN A 93 4.50 11.37 -8.01
N GLU A 94 5.09 12.44 -7.50
CA GLU A 94 4.97 12.79 -6.09
C GLU A 94 3.49 12.95 -5.73
N GLY A 95 3.09 12.31 -4.64
CA GLY A 95 1.70 12.35 -4.18
C GLY A 95 0.80 11.27 -4.76
N ASP A 96 1.31 10.42 -5.65
CA ASP A 96 0.51 9.33 -6.22
C ASP A 96 0.01 8.38 -5.13
N PHE A 97 -1.15 7.78 -5.40
CA PHE A 97 -1.76 6.76 -4.55
C PHE A 97 -1.42 5.37 -5.09
N ILE A 98 -0.99 4.48 -4.20
CA ILE A 98 -0.69 3.09 -4.56
C ILE A 98 -1.45 2.21 -3.57
N MET A 99 -2.42 1.44 -4.09
CA MET A 99 -3.28 0.58 -3.30
C MET A 99 -2.80 -0.85 -3.35
N PHE A 100 -2.92 -1.55 -2.23
CA PHE A 100 -2.57 -2.96 -2.08
C PHE A 100 -3.77 -3.70 -1.50
N GLY A 101 -4.04 -4.88 -2.01
CA GLY A 101 -5.20 -5.68 -1.59
C GLY A 101 -4.95 -6.49 -0.33
N ARG A 102 -6.01 -7.18 0.11
CA ARG A 102 -5.95 -8.10 1.26
C ARG A 102 -4.89 -9.17 1.03
N GLU A 103 -4.27 -9.61 2.12
CA GLU A 103 -3.23 -10.64 2.04
C GLU A 103 -3.78 -11.96 1.45
N SER A 104 -5.01 -12.34 1.83
CA SER A 104 -5.56 -13.62 1.42
C SER A 104 -6.24 -13.61 0.05
N SER A 105 -6.85 -12.50 -0.35
CA SER A 105 -7.75 -12.51 -1.51
C SER A 105 -7.68 -11.27 -2.40
N GLY A 106 -6.72 -10.38 -2.17
CA GLY A 106 -6.62 -9.16 -2.97
C GLY A 106 -7.83 -8.25 -2.80
N VAL A 107 -8.38 -7.77 -3.91
CA VAL A 107 -9.53 -6.88 -3.93
C VAL A 107 -10.67 -7.50 -4.75
N PRO A 108 -11.92 -7.05 -4.53
CA PRO A 108 -13.02 -7.47 -5.40
C PRO A 108 -12.79 -7.06 -6.86
N GLN A 109 -13.45 -7.75 -7.77
CA GLN A 109 -13.26 -7.54 -9.20
C GLN A 109 -13.54 -6.09 -9.61
N GLU A 110 -14.59 -5.48 -9.07
CA GLU A 110 -14.93 -4.10 -9.42
C GLU A 110 -13.86 -3.11 -8.97
N VAL A 111 -13.16 -3.38 -7.88
CA VAL A 111 -12.04 -2.55 -7.43
C VAL A 111 -10.85 -2.76 -8.36
N HIS A 112 -10.59 -4.02 -8.72
CA HIS A 112 -9.52 -4.36 -9.66
C HIS A 112 -9.68 -3.62 -10.99
N GLU A 113 -10.89 -3.56 -11.50
CA GLU A 113 -11.19 -2.93 -12.79
C GLU A 113 -11.19 -1.41 -12.73
N ALA A 114 -11.34 -0.84 -11.54
CA ALA A 114 -11.49 0.61 -11.38
C ALA A 114 -10.16 1.37 -11.43
N HIS A 115 -9.03 0.68 -11.32
CA HIS A 115 -7.73 1.33 -11.15
C HIS A 115 -6.70 0.81 -12.15
N GLU A 116 -5.63 1.58 -12.31
CA GLU A 116 -4.50 1.15 -13.15
C GLU A 116 -3.72 0.08 -12.39
N ASN A 117 -3.68 -1.12 -12.95
CA ASN A 117 -3.03 -2.26 -12.31
C ASN A 117 -1.55 -2.29 -12.63
N ILE A 118 -0.73 -2.57 -11.60
CA ILE A 118 0.69 -2.79 -11.73
C ILE A 118 1.05 -4.08 -11.00
N ARG A 119 2.17 -4.69 -11.37
CA ARG A 119 2.59 -5.95 -10.75
C ARG A 119 4.09 -6.04 -10.62
N ILE A 120 4.53 -6.84 -9.64
CA ILE A 120 5.92 -7.25 -9.51
C ILE A 120 6.07 -8.58 -10.23
N PRO A 121 6.99 -8.71 -11.20
CA PRO A 121 7.17 -9.98 -11.89
C PRO A 121 7.67 -11.05 -10.92
N MET A 122 7.13 -12.26 -11.06
CA MET A 122 7.49 -13.43 -10.27
C MET A 122 7.66 -14.61 -11.20
N ILE A 123 8.35 -15.67 -10.71
CA ILE A 123 8.52 -16.88 -11.47
C ILE A 123 7.14 -17.47 -11.80
N GLN A 124 6.89 -17.78 -13.08
CA GLN A 124 5.57 -18.25 -13.53
C GLN A 124 5.13 -19.54 -12.86
N SER A 125 6.08 -20.41 -12.50
CA SER A 125 5.77 -21.70 -11.87
C SER A 125 5.38 -21.57 -10.40
N SER A 126 5.54 -20.38 -9.81
CA SER A 126 5.20 -20.20 -8.40
C SER A 126 3.70 -20.12 -8.19
N THR A 127 3.22 -20.82 -7.16
CA THR A 127 1.84 -20.72 -6.70
C THR A 127 1.72 -19.76 -5.52
N ARG A 128 2.84 -19.15 -5.11
CA ARG A 128 2.89 -18.26 -3.96
C ARG A 128 3.22 -16.85 -4.41
N SER A 129 2.83 -15.88 -3.59
CA SER A 129 3.12 -14.47 -3.84
C SER A 129 4.07 -13.94 -2.76
N LEU A 130 4.61 -12.75 -3.02
CA LEU A 130 5.45 -12.07 -2.04
C LEU A 130 4.61 -11.64 -0.84
N ASN A 131 5.26 -11.60 0.32
CA ASN A 131 4.64 -11.02 1.52
C ASN A 131 4.23 -9.57 1.23
N LEU A 132 3.08 -9.15 1.76
CA LEU A 132 2.52 -7.83 1.48
C LEU A 132 3.49 -6.71 1.84
N SER A 133 4.11 -6.76 3.01
CA SER A 133 5.00 -5.67 3.42
C SER A 133 6.24 -5.58 2.53
N ASN A 134 6.71 -6.71 2.01
CA ASN A 134 7.80 -6.72 1.04
C ASN A 134 7.38 -6.08 -0.28
N THR A 135 6.19 -6.44 -0.76
CA THR A 135 5.62 -5.86 -1.98
C THR A 135 5.52 -4.33 -1.88
N VAL A 136 5.02 -3.85 -0.75
CA VAL A 136 4.90 -2.41 -0.51
C VAL A 136 6.28 -1.75 -0.58
N ALA A 137 7.28 -2.31 0.12
CA ALA A 137 8.62 -1.72 0.14
C ALA A 137 9.24 -1.67 -1.25
N ILE A 138 9.09 -2.73 -2.03
CA ILE A 138 9.64 -2.78 -3.39
C ILE A 138 9.05 -1.67 -4.26
N ILE A 139 7.73 -1.56 -4.28
CA ILE A 139 7.05 -0.59 -5.14
C ILE A 139 7.28 0.83 -4.66
N VAL A 140 7.24 1.05 -3.34
CA VAL A 140 7.49 2.38 -2.76
C VAL A 140 8.88 2.88 -3.16
N TYR A 141 9.90 2.04 -3.04
CA TYR A 141 11.26 2.47 -3.35
C TYR A 141 11.49 2.66 -4.85
N GLU A 142 10.79 1.92 -5.70
CA GLU A 142 10.85 2.21 -7.13
C GLU A 142 10.19 3.55 -7.45
N ALA A 143 9.04 3.83 -6.85
CA ALA A 143 8.37 5.12 -7.05
C ALA A 143 9.26 6.27 -6.55
N LEU A 144 9.88 6.11 -5.38
CA LEU A 144 10.78 7.12 -4.83
C LEU A 144 12.00 7.32 -5.71
N ARG A 145 12.55 6.25 -6.28
CA ARG A 145 13.67 6.37 -7.21
C ARG A 145 13.28 7.24 -8.40
N GLN A 146 12.09 7.02 -8.95
CA GLN A 146 11.63 7.79 -10.10
C GLN A 146 11.45 9.28 -9.77
N ILE A 147 10.96 9.61 -8.59
CA ILE A 147 10.70 11.00 -8.21
C ILE A 147 11.90 11.66 -7.52
N GLY A 148 13.01 10.96 -7.36
CA GLY A 148 14.26 11.54 -6.88
C GLY A 148 14.44 11.55 -5.38
N PHE A 149 13.76 10.69 -4.64
CA PHE A 149 13.88 10.58 -3.16
C PHE A 149 13.72 11.93 -2.45
N PRO A 150 12.57 12.64 -2.64
CA PRO A 150 12.40 13.96 -2.06
C PRO A 150 12.55 13.96 -0.54
N ASN A 151 13.34 14.89 -0.01
CA ASN A 151 13.59 15.05 1.43
C ASN A 151 14.24 13.84 2.08
N MET A 152 14.87 12.99 1.31
CA MET A 152 15.59 11.82 1.80
C MET A 152 17.09 11.98 1.55
N LYS A 153 17.90 11.39 2.44
CA LYS A 153 19.35 11.46 2.31
C LYS A 153 19.94 10.13 1.86
#